data_2614686c05fc4dfe7b869e632c917cd5
#
_entry.id   2614686c05fc4dfe7b869e632c917cd5
#
_cell.length_a   1.000
_cell.length_b   1.000
_cell.length_c   1.000
_cell.angle_alpha   90.00
_cell.angle_beta   90.00
_cell.angle_gamma   90.00
#
_symmetry.space_group_name_H-M   'P 1'
#
loop_
_entity.id
_entity.type
_entity.pdbx_description
1 polymer ?
#
loop_
_entity_poly.entity_id
_entity_poly.type
_entity_poly.pdbx_seq_one_letter_code
_entity_poly.pdbx_strand_id
1 'polypeptide(L)'
;MKKFYLTLTVAVCFCTTNAQVGIGTTSPQAFLDLNSNTQGVLISKVALTSRNIELPVVNPQGGGVVEGTLVYNTSTSGVAPLNVSPGFYFWDGTFWVAMDGLGGRDWSLLGNSGTNPVINFLGTTDNTNLIFRTNNLQRAVVRSDGNVAINSPGDAWTKLYVNTTGAFNDALRGRNDDTVGNALWATNINDGGTSVLGGSGAGGSIYPSTGAGVAGSGPYVGVYGTNGYGSPSNTSHYSNSGGGFSLDSDNNTATLNNSAFAKIAGIDNISPDGSLASRRSLYGGYFNAGVGAGQAYAYVGIKYNANAAGGGGTNYKIIGNGTNSTMIIDEDNKPRVLFSPEAPEILFEDYGTSQLVNGEVYVTIDPVLKKALYVDEKHPLKVFIQLEGDCAGVFVTDKSVDGFKVKELARGTSNVKFSWHIVANRADDKDSLGNVTSEHVGLRLPYGPIPIKETQMSNKKFKTNESISMN
;
A
#
# COMPACT_ATOMS: atom_id res chain seq x y z
N MET A 1 -107.46 -33.85 -14.14
CA MET A 1 -106.25 -33.80 -14.99
C MET A 1 -105.76 -32.36 -15.18
N LYS A 2 -106.57 -31.35 -15.43
CA LYS A 2 -106.16 -29.94 -15.63
C LYS A 2 -105.42 -29.33 -14.43
N LYS A 3 -105.69 -29.70 -13.20
CA LYS A 3 -105.00 -29.20 -11.99
C LYS A 3 -103.59 -29.80 -11.77
N PHE A 4 -103.34 -30.98 -12.31
CA PHE A 4 -102.02 -31.67 -12.16
C PHE A 4 -100.95 -31.07 -13.10
N TYR A 5 -101.33 -30.61 -14.28
CA TYR A 5 -100.42 -29.93 -15.24
C TYR A 5 -99.97 -28.59 -14.76
N LEU A 6 -100.86 -27.81 -14.06
CA LEU A 6 -100.52 -26.48 -13.53
C LEU A 6 -99.51 -26.60 -12.37
N THR A 7 -99.58 -27.66 -11.52
CA THR A 7 -98.66 -27.82 -10.41
C THR A 7 -97.25 -28.29 -10.90
N LEU A 8 -97.26 -29.13 -11.99
CA LEU A 8 -95.99 -29.53 -12.60
C LEU A 8 -95.27 -28.37 -13.32
N THR A 9 -96.01 -27.43 -13.97
CA THR A 9 -95.39 -26.30 -14.64
C THR A 9 -94.88 -25.28 -13.63
N VAL A 10 -95.47 -25.12 -12.44
CA VAL A 10 -94.98 -24.25 -11.37
C VAL A 10 -93.81 -24.87 -10.64
N ALA A 11 -93.72 -26.20 -10.49
CA ALA A 11 -92.60 -26.89 -9.86
C ALA A 11 -91.26 -26.84 -10.68
N VAL A 12 -91.36 -26.74 -12.02
CA VAL A 12 -90.23 -26.59 -12.92
C VAL A 12 -89.62 -25.18 -12.89
N CYS A 13 -90.36 -24.14 -12.42
CA CYS A 13 -89.80 -22.75 -12.31
C CYS A 13 -88.95 -22.48 -11.07
N PHE A 14 -88.75 -23.41 -10.16
CA PHE A 14 -87.87 -23.28 -8.95
C PHE A 14 -86.50 -23.97 -9.08
N CYS A 15 -86.08 -24.33 -10.29
CA CYS A 15 -84.67 -24.69 -10.49
C CYS A 15 -83.86 -23.39 -10.36
N THR A 16 -83.08 -23.29 -9.30
CA THR A 16 -82.06 -22.27 -9.12
C THR A 16 -81.00 -22.41 -10.24
N THR A 17 -81.22 -21.65 -11.32
CA THR A 17 -80.19 -21.57 -12.37
C THR A 17 -79.07 -20.68 -11.88
N ASN A 18 -77.96 -21.25 -11.56
CA ASN A 18 -76.73 -20.48 -11.46
C ASN A 18 -76.36 -20.00 -12.86
N ALA A 19 -76.51 -18.67 -13.08
CA ALA A 19 -76.31 -18.06 -14.41
C ALA A 19 -74.81 -17.81 -14.65
N GLN A 20 -74.00 -18.87 -14.69
CA GLN A 20 -72.60 -18.83 -15.11
C GLN A 20 -72.55 -18.86 -16.64
N VAL A 21 -71.67 -18.05 -17.21
CA VAL A 21 -71.49 -17.98 -18.67
C VAL A 21 -70.23 -18.78 -19.03
N GLY A 22 -70.41 -19.92 -19.66
CA GLY A 22 -69.33 -20.69 -20.26
C GLY A 22 -69.28 -20.49 -21.76
N ILE A 23 -68.18 -20.10 -22.31
CA ILE A 23 -67.93 -20.04 -23.75
C ILE A 23 -66.84 -21.08 -24.06
N GLY A 24 -67.25 -22.12 -24.83
CA GLY A 24 -66.36 -23.24 -25.11
C GLY A 24 -66.25 -24.26 -23.97
N THR A 25 -67.03 -24.15 -22.90
CA THR A 25 -67.15 -25.09 -21.79
C THR A 25 -68.60 -25.21 -21.35
N THR A 26 -68.99 -26.43 -20.97
CA THR A 26 -70.32 -26.72 -20.39
C THR A 26 -70.29 -26.83 -18.87
N SER A 27 -69.11 -26.72 -18.28
CA SER A 27 -68.84 -26.77 -16.82
C SER A 27 -68.02 -25.56 -16.39
N PRO A 28 -68.56 -24.34 -16.43
CA PRO A 28 -67.81 -23.13 -16.09
C PRO A 28 -67.38 -23.14 -14.62
N GLN A 29 -66.11 -22.84 -14.38
CA GLN A 29 -65.51 -22.80 -13.05
C GLN A 29 -65.54 -21.38 -12.40
N ALA A 30 -66.07 -20.39 -13.16
CA ALA A 30 -66.24 -18.99 -12.73
C ALA A 30 -67.55 -18.43 -13.31
N PHE A 31 -67.98 -17.22 -12.94
CA PHE A 31 -69.12 -16.54 -13.50
C PHE A 31 -69.03 -16.35 -15.03
N LEU A 32 -67.78 -16.14 -15.52
CA LEU A 32 -67.42 -16.14 -16.94
C LEU A 32 -66.22 -17.06 -17.12
N ASP A 33 -66.40 -18.18 -17.80
CA ASP A 33 -65.35 -19.13 -18.11
C ASP A 33 -65.20 -19.27 -19.63
N LEU A 34 -64.03 -18.95 -20.15
CA LEU A 34 -63.71 -18.94 -21.58
C LEU A 34 -62.66 -19.99 -21.83
N ASN A 35 -63.03 -21.09 -22.46
CA ASN A 35 -62.14 -22.20 -22.77
C ASN A 35 -62.00 -22.38 -24.29
N SER A 36 -60.82 -22.13 -24.82
CA SER A 36 -60.48 -22.30 -26.22
C SER A 36 -58.98 -22.57 -26.37
N ASN A 37 -58.64 -23.53 -27.28
CA ASN A 37 -57.24 -23.81 -27.65
C ASN A 37 -56.72 -22.93 -28.79
N THR A 38 -57.61 -22.14 -29.44
CA THR A 38 -57.28 -21.39 -30.65
C THR A 38 -57.76 -19.93 -30.65
N GLN A 39 -58.60 -19.52 -29.71
CA GLN A 39 -59.20 -18.22 -29.63
C GLN A 39 -58.95 -17.57 -28.29
N GLY A 40 -58.64 -16.25 -28.29
CA GLY A 40 -58.40 -15.45 -27.08
C GLY A 40 -59.56 -14.52 -26.78
N VAL A 41 -59.45 -13.77 -25.69
CA VAL A 41 -60.36 -12.69 -25.30
C VAL A 41 -59.84 -11.37 -25.85
N LEU A 42 -60.70 -10.69 -26.63
CA LEU A 42 -60.41 -9.34 -27.07
C LEU A 42 -61.00 -8.35 -26.06
N ILE A 43 -60.10 -7.74 -25.29
CA ILE A 43 -60.48 -6.70 -24.30
C ILE A 43 -60.72 -5.38 -25.00
N SER A 44 -61.53 -4.53 -24.40
CA SER A 44 -61.86 -3.21 -24.91
C SER A 44 -60.63 -2.36 -25.15
N LYS A 45 -60.48 -1.85 -26.38
CA LYS A 45 -59.39 -0.99 -26.79
C LYS A 45 -59.75 0.46 -26.55
N VAL A 46 -58.95 1.20 -25.78
CA VAL A 46 -59.19 2.59 -25.44
C VAL A 46 -57.90 3.39 -25.63
N ALA A 47 -58.04 4.69 -25.83
CA ALA A 47 -56.88 5.59 -25.91
C ALA A 47 -56.77 6.37 -24.59
N LEU A 48 -56.09 5.82 -23.61
CA LEU A 48 -55.84 6.48 -22.33
C LEU A 48 -55.01 7.75 -22.55
N THR A 49 -55.28 8.79 -21.78
CA THR A 49 -54.57 10.08 -21.87
C THR A 49 -53.50 10.25 -20.79
N SER A 50 -53.71 9.64 -19.63
CA SER A 50 -52.74 9.64 -18.50
C SER A 50 -53.12 8.52 -17.53
N ARG A 51 -52.18 8.11 -16.70
CA ARG A 51 -52.42 7.06 -15.71
C ARG A 51 -53.39 7.44 -14.60
N ASN A 52 -53.55 8.70 -14.28
CA ASN A 52 -54.43 9.21 -13.23
C ASN A 52 -55.76 9.79 -13.76
N ILE A 53 -56.09 9.56 -15.02
CA ILE A 53 -57.31 10.04 -15.65
C ILE A 53 -58.15 8.85 -16.08
N GLU A 54 -59.37 8.74 -15.56
CA GLU A 54 -60.32 7.66 -15.89
C GLU A 54 -60.75 7.68 -17.35
N LEU A 55 -61.04 8.89 -17.89
CA LEU A 55 -61.44 9.05 -19.28
C LEU A 55 -60.38 8.58 -20.28
N PRO A 56 -60.77 7.94 -21.38
CA PRO A 56 -62.13 7.88 -21.95
C PRO A 56 -62.97 6.70 -21.42
N VAL A 57 -62.50 5.93 -20.45
CA VAL A 57 -63.30 4.83 -19.86
C VAL A 57 -64.34 5.43 -18.94
N VAL A 58 -65.58 4.93 -19.05
CA VAL A 58 -66.69 5.37 -18.22
C VAL A 58 -67.40 4.17 -17.62
N ASN A 59 -67.91 4.34 -16.41
CA ASN A 59 -68.76 3.35 -15.77
C ASN A 59 -70.17 3.48 -16.33
N PRO A 60 -70.75 2.47 -17.00
CA PRO A 60 -72.14 2.58 -17.61
C PRO A 60 -73.25 2.79 -16.57
N GLN A 61 -72.97 2.49 -15.29
CA GLN A 61 -73.92 2.75 -14.19
C GLN A 61 -73.80 4.16 -13.59
N GLY A 62 -72.87 4.97 -14.10
CA GLY A 62 -72.49 6.26 -13.53
C GLY A 62 -71.47 6.15 -12.40
N GLY A 63 -70.92 7.31 -12.02
CA GLY A 63 -69.78 7.33 -11.03
C GLY A 63 -68.47 7.11 -11.69
N GLY A 64 -67.43 6.85 -10.86
CA GLY A 64 -66.06 6.58 -11.30
C GLY A 64 -65.85 5.17 -11.90
N VAL A 65 -64.76 4.96 -12.59
CA VAL A 65 -64.36 3.64 -13.09
C VAL A 65 -64.17 2.71 -11.93
N VAL A 66 -64.72 1.48 -12.02
CA VAL A 66 -64.67 0.49 -10.96
C VAL A 66 -63.28 -0.14 -10.92
N GLU A 67 -62.73 -0.30 -9.71
CA GLU A 67 -61.45 -0.99 -9.47
C GLU A 67 -61.46 -2.39 -10.08
N GLY A 68 -60.37 -2.80 -10.73
CA GLY A 68 -60.28 -4.05 -11.49
C GLY A 68 -60.74 -3.98 -12.94
N THR A 69 -61.29 -2.81 -13.42
CA THR A 69 -61.64 -2.62 -14.83
C THR A 69 -60.37 -2.81 -15.71
N LEU A 70 -60.45 -3.76 -16.66
CA LEU A 70 -59.35 -4.14 -17.55
C LEU A 70 -59.58 -3.55 -18.95
N VAL A 71 -58.51 -2.93 -19.49
CA VAL A 71 -58.52 -2.33 -20.85
C VAL A 71 -57.22 -2.59 -21.58
N TYR A 72 -57.24 -2.53 -22.92
CA TYR A 72 -56.04 -2.42 -23.74
C TYR A 72 -55.88 -0.97 -24.20
N ASN A 73 -54.83 -0.29 -23.70
CA ASN A 73 -54.51 1.04 -24.12
C ASN A 73 -53.85 1.06 -25.51
N THR A 74 -54.27 1.93 -26.40
CA THR A 74 -53.76 2.07 -27.76
C THR A 74 -52.91 3.31 -27.97
N SER A 75 -52.85 4.23 -27.00
CA SER A 75 -52.16 5.51 -27.14
C SER A 75 -50.83 5.56 -26.38
N THR A 76 -49.92 6.43 -26.88
CA THR A 76 -48.77 6.94 -26.12
C THR A 76 -49.10 8.40 -25.77
N SER A 77 -49.33 8.69 -24.48
CA SER A 77 -49.81 10.01 -24.03
C SER A 77 -49.38 10.28 -22.57
N GLY A 78 -49.58 11.50 -22.11
CA GLY A 78 -49.25 11.94 -20.76
C GLY A 78 -47.77 12.35 -20.59
N VAL A 79 -47.44 12.86 -19.41
CA VAL A 79 -46.12 13.31 -19.03
C VAL A 79 -45.60 12.41 -17.88
N ALA A 80 -44.35 12.02 -17.93
CA ALA A 80 -43.75 11.21 -16.86
C ALA A 80 -43.94 11.91 -15.49
N PRO A 81 -44.25 11.13 -14.42
CA PRO A 81 -44.34 9.67 -14.33
C PRO A 81 -45.75 9.10 -14.65
N LEU A 82 -46.66 9.91 -15.17
CA LEU A 82 -48.08 9.55 -15.42
C LEU A 82 -48.40 9.20 -16.89
N ASN A 83 -47.36 9.05 -17.71
CA ASN A 83 -47.50 8.67 -19.11
C ASN A 83 -48.03 7.23 -19.26
N VAL A 84 -48.73 7.00 -20.37
CA VAL A 84 -49.21 5.70 -20.82
C VAL A 84 -48.60 5.32 -22.16
N SER A 85 -48.41 4.05 -22.39
CA SER A 85 -47.97 3.44 -23.65
C SER A 85 -48.94 2.32 -24.07
N PRO A 86 -48.98 1.88 -25.32
CA PRO A 86 -49.80 0.75 -25.73
C PRO A 86 -49.52 -0.51 -24.88
N GLY A 87 -50.61 -1.15 -24.39
CA GLY A 87 -50.48 -2.33 -23.51
C GLY A 87 -51.75 -2.56 -22.68
N PHE A 88 -51.76 -3.65 -21.90
CA PHE A 88 -52.85 -3.95 -20.95
C PHE A 88 -52.72 -3.10 -19.69
N TYR A 89 -53.87 -2.55 -19.25
CA TYR A 89 -53.99 -1.77 -18.02
C TYR A 89 -55.22 -2.21 -17.23
N PHE A 90 -55.11 -2.17 -15.91
CA PHE A 90 -56.27 -2.24 -15.02
C PHE A 90 -56.35 -0.99 -14.15
N TRP A 91 -57.57 -0.62 -13.75
CA TRP A 91 -57.81 0.48 -12.83
C TRP A 91 -57.68 -0.02 -11.38
N ASP A 92 -56.77 0.56 -10.57
CA ASP A 92 -56.59 0.20 -9.16
C ASP A 92 -57.43 1.05 -8.18
N GLY A 93 -58.37 1.81 -8.68
CA GLY A 93 -59.17 2.77 -7.91
C GLY A 93 -58.60 4.20 -7.93
N THR A 94 -57.34 4.39 -8.38
CA THR A 94 -56.65 5.69 -8.42
C THR A 94 -55.88 5.88 -9.72
N PHE A 95 -55.27 4.83 -10.23
CA PHE A 95 -54.41 4.85 -11.42
C PHE A 95 -54.65 3.68 -12.36
N TRP A 96 -54.45 3.91 -13.66
CA TRP A 96 -54.25 2.87 -14.64
C TRP A 96 -52.89 2.23 -14.44
N VAL A 97 -52.83 0.96 -14.01
CA VAL A 97 -51.61 0.17 -13.77
C VAL A 97 -51.36 -0.73 -14.98
N ALA A 98 -50.18 -0.60 -15.59
CA ALA A 98 -49.79 -1.50 -16.69
C ALA A 98 -49.57 -2.92 -16.18
N MET A 99 -50.05 -3.92 -16.96
CA MET A 99 -49.93 -5.35 -16.60
C MET A 99 -48.69 -6.02 -17.22
N ASP A 100 -47.97 -5.32 -18.07
CA ASP A 100 -46.89 -5.89 -18.89
C ASP A 100 -45.47 -5.70 -18.33
N GLY A 101 -45.32 -5.16 -17.12
CA GLY A 101 -44.02 -4.82 -16.56
C GLY A 101 -43.22 -3.74 -17.33
N LEU A 102 -43.76 -3.27 -18.47
CA LEU A 102 -43.15 -2.24 -19.32
C LEU A 102 -43.56 -0.81 -18.92
N GLY A 103 -44.33 -0.67 -17.84
CA GLY A 103 -44.81 0.62 -17.34
C GLY A 103 -43.71 1.55 -16.76
N GLY A 104 -42.44 1.31 -17.04
CA GLY A 104 -41.33 2.18 -16.71
C GLY A 104 -40.94 2.25 -15.23
N ARG A 105 -41.48 1.34 -14.40
CA ARG A 105 -41.18 1.26 -12.96
C ARG A 105 -40.31 0.10 -12.57
N ASP A 106 -40.22 -0.94 -13.43
CA ASP A 106 -39.49 -2.14 -13.13
C ASP A 106 -38.12 -2.16 -13.79
N TRP A 107 -37.17 -2.73 -13.09
CA TRP A 107 -35.86 -3.01 -13.68
C TRP A 107 -35.94 -4.30 -14.49
N SER A 108 -35.90 -4.18 -15.83
CA SER A 108 -36.06 -5.31 -16.74
C SER A 108 -34.86 -6.26 -16.70
N LEU A 109 -35.14 -7.56 -16.85
CA LEU A 109 -34.07 -8.59 -16.97
C LEU A 109 -33.20 -8.40 -18.23
N LEU A 110 -33.73 -7.77 -19.27
CA LEU A 110 -33.00 -7.44 -20.50
C LEU A 110 -32.41 -6.02 -20.50
N GLY A 111 -32.50 -5.34 -19.36
CA GLY A 111 -32.11 -3.96 -19.22
C GLY A 111 -33.18 -2.93 -19.65
N ASN A 112 -32.96 -1.69 -19.27
CA ASN A 112 -33.85 -0.58 -19.57
C ASN A 112 -33.15 0.40 -20.52
N SER A 113 -33.86 0.95 -21.50
CA SER A 113 -33.38 1.99 -22.40
C SER A 113 -34.11 3.32 -22.15
N GLY A 114 -33.46 4.43 -22.53
CA GLY A 114 -34.06 5.78 -22.32
C GLY A 114 -34.13 6.19 -20.84
N THR A 115 -33.31 5.60 -19.96
CA THR A 115 -33.31 5.93 -18.54
C THR A 115 -32.67 7.30 -18.29
N ASN A 116 -33.24 8.01 -17.31
CA ASN A 116 -32.70 9.27 -16.79
C ASN A 116 -32.14 9.01 -15.37
N PRO A 117 -30.84 9.16 -15.10
CA PRO A 117 -30.25 8.85 -13.81
C PRO A 117 -30.73 9.72 -12.65
N VAL A 118 -31.41 10.84 -12.94
CA VAL A 118 -32.00 11.70 -11.90
C VAL A 118 -33.24 11.07 -11.29
N ILE A 119 -34.02 10.28 -12.10
CA ILE A 119 -35.30 9.72 -11.68
C ILE A 119 -35.38 8.21 -11.75
N ASN A 120 -34.52 7.57 -12.54
CA ASN A 120 -34.48 6.12 -12.65
C ASN A 120 -33.24 5.55 -11.94
N PHE A 121 -33.45 4.68 -11.00
CA PHE A 121 -32.36 4.03 -10.26
C PHE A 121 -32.81 2.65 -9.76
N LEU A 122 -31.83 1.78 -9.52
CA LEU A 122 -32.01 0.53 -8.78
C LEU A 122 -31.62 0.77 -7.33
N GLY A 123 -32.61 0.84 -6.43
CA GLY A 123 -32.31 1.15 -5.03
C GLY A 123 -33.57 1.30 -4.18
N THR A 124 -33.38 1.75 -2.95
CA THR A 124 -34.43 2.05 -1.97
C THR A 124 -34.61 3.57 -1.84
N THR A 125 -35.80 4.02 -1.54
CA THR A 125 -36.16 5.43 -1.27
C THR A 125 -36.21 5.74 0.22
N ASP A 126 -36.10 4.73 1.06
CA ASP A 126 -36.10 4.80 2.52
C ASP A 126 -34.73 4.46 3.10
N ASN A 127 -34.59 4.59 4.43
CA ASN A 127 -33.32 4.32 5.12
C ASN A 127 -33.12 2.81 5.34
N THR A 128 -33.21 2.00 4.27
CA THR A 128 -32.99 0.56 4.29
C THR A 128 -31.84 0.15 3.36
N ASN A 129 -31.30 -1.05 3.58
CA ASN A 129 -30.22 -1.59 2.79
C ASN A 129 -30.72 -2.16 1.47
N LEU A 130 -30.01 -1.92 0.36
CA LEU A 130 -30.20 -2.64 -0.88
C LEU A 130 -29.37 -3.93 -0.86
N ILE A 131 -30.02 -5.08 -0.95
CA ILE A 131 -29.39 -6.41 -0.80
C ILE A 131 -29.45 -7.17 -2.13
N PHE A 132 -28.29 -7.66 -2.58
CA PHE A 132 -28.17 -8.57 -3.72
C PHE A 132 -28.03 -10.00 -3.21
N ARG A 133 -28.84 -10.92 -3.75
CA ARG A 133 -28.90 -12.33 -3.32
C ARG A 133 -28.73 -13.30 -4.49
N THR A 134 -28.09 -14.44 -4.22
CA THR A 134 -28.17 -15.65 -5.07
C THR A 134 -28.48 -16.83 -4.18
N ASN A 135 -29.36 -17.74 -4.64
CA ASN A 135 -29.85 -18.86 -3.84
C ASN A 135 -30.39 -18.41 -2.46
N ASN A 136 -31.09 -17.27 -2.43
CA ASN A 136 -31.62 -16.61 -1.23
C ASN A 136 -30.57 -16.22 -0.15
N LEU A 137 -29.26 -16.28 -0.47
CA LEU A 137 -28.18 -15.83 0.39
C LEU A 137 -27.69 -14.47 -0.05
N GLN A 138 -27.44 -13.57 0.91
CA GLN A 138 -26.85 -12.28 0.64
C GLN A 138 -25.45 -12.46 0.05
N ARG A 139 -25.18 -11.81 -1.08
CA ARG A 139 -23.86 -11.79 -1.74
C ARG A 139 -23.22 -10.41 -1.72
N ALA A 140 -24.04 -9.38 -1.86
CA ALA A 140 -23.59 -8.00 -1.69
C ALA A 140 -24.67 -7.15 -1.04
N VAL A 141 -24.28 -6.07 -0.42
CA VAL A 141 -25.18 -5.09 0.18
C VAL A 141 -24.63 -3.68 -0.02
N VAL A 142 -25.52 -2.76 -0.42
CA VAL A 142 -25.30 -1.33 -0.27
C VAL A 142 -26.10 -0.91 0.95
N ARG A 143 -25.40 -0.52 2.01
CA ARG A 143 -26.01 -0.16 3.29
C ARG A 143 -26.64 1.23 3.22
N SER A 144 -27.62 1.48 4.06
CA SER A 144 -28.27 2.80 4.16
C SER A 144 -27.32 3.94 4.59
N ASP A 145 -26.16 3.60 5.21
CA ASP A 145 -25.09 4.54 5.53
C ASP A 145 -24.13 4.82 4.35
N GLY A 146 -24.38 4.22 3.18
CA GLY A 146 -23.59 4.38 1.95
C GLY A 146 -22.33 3.51 1.88
N ASN A 147 -22.14 2.55 2.79
CA ASN A 147 -21.07 1.58 2.74
C ASN A 147 -21.46 0.36 1.89
N VAL A 148 -20.51 -0.25 1.20
CA VAL A 148 -20.73 -1.42 0.34
C VAL A 148 -19.97 -2.62 0.92
N ALA A 149 -20.64 -3.77 1.01
CA ALA A 149 -19.98 -5.00 1.40
C ALA A 149 -20.30 -6.16 0.44
N ILE A 150 -19.30 -7.01 0.22
CA ILE A 150 -19.38 -8.22 -0.60
C ILE A 150 -19.07 -9.42 0.30
N ASN A 151 -19.98 -10.40 0.32
CA ASN A 151 -19.91 -11.63 1.14
C ASN A 151 -19.73 -11.32 2.64
N SER A 152 -20.35 -10.24 3.11
CA SER A 152 -20.33 -9.76 4.48
C SER A 152 -21.53 -8.85 4.73
N PRO A 153 -22.03 -8.72 5.96
CA PRO A 153 -22.98 -7.66 6.30
C PRO A 153 -22.36 -6.25 6.28
N GLY A 154 -21.02 -6.14 6.20
CA GLY A 154 -20.30 -4.87 6.28
C GLY A 154 -20.25 -4.29 7.69
N ASP A 155 -19.57 -3.16 7.83
CA ASP A 155 -19.48 -2.38 9.07
C ASP A 155 -19.73 -0.89 8.82
N ALA A 156 -19.82 -0.10 9.89
CA ALA A 156 -20.07 1.34 9.80
C ALA A 156 -18.82 2.18 9.45
N TRP A 157 -17.64 1.56 9.39
CA TRP A 157 -16.36 2.26 9.30
C TRP A 157 -15.70 2.11 7.92
N THR A 158 -16.03 1.05 7.19
CA THR A 158 -15.40 0.67 5.93
C THR A 158 -16.31 0.95 4.75
N LYS A 159 -15.91 1.83 3.83
CA LYS A 159 -16.71 2.19 2.65
C LYS A 159 -16.87 1.04 1.65
N LEU A 160 -15.83 0.21 1.48
CA LEU A 160 -15.92 -1.03 0.70
C LEU A 160 -15.28 -2.17 1.50
N TYR A 161 -16.08 -3.13 1.91
CA TYR A 161 -15.65 -4.32 2.64
C TYR A 161 -15.85 -5.58 1.76
N VAL A 162 -14.76 -6.28 1.45
CA VAL A 162 -14.80 -7.54 0.69
C VAL A 162 -14.25 -8.65 1.55
N ASN A 163 -15.07 -9.66 1.84
CA ASN A 163 -14.70 -10.82 2.64
C ASN A 163 -14.70 -12.09 1.78
N THR A 164 -13.63 -12.86 1.86
CA THR A 164 -13.53 -14.18 1.23
C THR A 164 -13.33 -15.27 2.28
N THR A 165 -13.98 -16.40 2.07
CA THR A 165 -13.84 -17.59 2.89
C THR A 165 -13.45 -18.76 2.00
N GLY A 166 -12.58 -19.64 2.48
CA GLY A 166 -12.07 -20.78 1.76
C GLY A 166 -10.62 -20.63 1.31
N ALA A 167 -9.98 -21.73 0.96
CA ALA A 167 -8.63 -21.76 0.46
C ALA A 167 -8.56 -21.22 -0.98
N PHE A 168 -7.48 -20.50 -1.32
CA PHE A 168 -7.14 -20.02 -2.68
C PHE A 168 -8.07 -18.93 -3.27
N ASN A 169 -8.81 -18.18 -2.45
CA ASN A 169 -9.67 -17.11 -2.92
C ASN A 169 -9.04 -15.73 -2.66
N ASP A 170 -8.83 -14.94 -3.72
CA ASP A 170 -8.46 -13.54 -3.63
C ASP A 170 -9.68 -12.68 -3.31
N ALA A 171 -9.58 -11.78 -2.35
CA ALA A 171 -10.64 -10.81 -2.05
C ALA A 171 -10.73 -9.72 -3.13
N LEU A 172 -9.58 -9.29 -3.64
CA LEU A 172 -9.49 -8.28 -4.70
C LEU A 172 -8.30 -8.62 -5.60
N ARG A 173 -8.55 -8.69 -6.90
CA ARG A 173 -7.52 -8.87 -7.92
C ARG A 173 -7.59 -7.73 -8.92
N GLY A 174 -6.53 -6.91 -8.94
CA GLY A 174 -6.35 -5.88 -9.97
C GLY A 174 -5.47 -6.41 -11.10
N ARG A 175 -5.88 -6.24 -12.36
CA ARG A 175 -5.10 -6.56 -13.54
C ARG A 175 -5.14 -5.39 -14.52
N ASN A 176 -3.98 -4.99 -15.02
CA ASN A 176 -3.83 -4.02 -16.10
C ASN A 176 -3.04 -4.68 -17.23
N ASP A 177 -3.64 -4.79 -18.38
CA ASP A 177 -3.05 -5.38 -19.59
C ASP A 177 -2.45 -4.32 -20.54
N ASP A 178 -2.61 -3.04 -20.22
CA ASP A 178 -2.02 -1.96 -20.99
C ASP A 178 -0.53 -1.80 -20.69
N THR A 179 0.19 -1.22 -21.62
CA THR A 179 1.64 -0.94 -21.51
C THR A 179 1.96 0.15 -20.50
N VAL A 180 0.99 0.98 -20.15
CA VAL A 180 1.07 2.07 -19.17
C VAL A 180 -0.15 2.08 -18.28
N GLY A 181 0.02 2.47 -17.02
CA GLY A 181 -1.06 2.56 -16.04
C GLY A 181 -0.88 1.62 -14.85
N ASN A 182 -1.76 1.75 -13.90
CA ASN A 182 -1.74 1.00 -12.63
C ASN A 182 -2.93 0.04 -12.55
N ALA A 183 -2.70 -1.17 -12.08
CA ALA A 183 -3.78 -2.11 -11.76
C ALA A 183 -4.54 -1.73 -10.49
N LEU A 184 -3.86 -1.07 -9.54
CA LEU A 184 -4.44 -0.53 -8.32
C LEU A 184 -3.77 0.82 -8.01
N TRP A 185 -4.58 1.87 -7.83
CA TRP A 185 -4.12 3.18 -7.38
C TRP A 185 -4.76 3.51 -6.04
N ALA A 186 -3.96 3.75 -5.01
CA ALA A 186 -4.42 4.15 -3.70
C ALA A 186 -3.71 5.43 -3.25
N THR A 187 -4.47 6.46 -2.89
CA THR A 187 -3.94 7.73 -2.39
C THR A 187 -4.57 8.11 -1.06
N ASN A 188 -3.79 8.72 -0.20
CA ASN A 188 -4.27 9.42 0.99
C ASN A 188 -3.80 10.86 0.90
N ILE A 189 -4.73 11.79 0.79
CA ILE A 189 -4.44 13.22 0.62
C ILE A 189 -4.26 13.96 1.94
N ASN A 190 -4.54 13.29 3.06
CA ASN A 190 -4.38 13.88 4.40
C ASN A 190 -3.08 13.40 5.04
N ASP A 191 -2.42 14.30 5.76
CA ASP A 191 -1.22 13.97 6.54
C ASP A 191 -1.53 12.92 7.61
N GLY A 192 -0.65 11.92 7.74
CA GLY A 192 -0.69 10.90 8.78
C GLY A 192 -1.59 9.69 8.50
N GLY A 193 -2.11 9.53 7.28
CA GLY A 193 -2.84 8.33 6.87
C GLY A 193 -1.98 7.37 6.05
N THR A 194 -2.39 6.10 5.98
CA THR A 194 -1.77 5.06 5.15
C THR A 194 -2.64 4.81 3.92
N SER A 195 -2.04 4.86 2.72
CA SER A 195 -2.76 4.61 1.46
C SER A 195 -3.03 3.12 1.22
N VAL A 196 -2.07 2.26 1.53
CA VAL A 196 -2.20 0.80 1.44
C VAL A 196 -1.63 0.19 2.73
N LEU A 197 -2.45 -0.60 3.42
CA LEU A 197 -2.06 -1.35 4.60
C LEU A 197 -2.26 -2.84 4.32
N GLY A 198 -1.20 -3.63 4.40
CA GLY A 198 -1.23 -5.08 4.27
C GLY A 198 -0.90 -5.74 5.61
N GLY A 199 -1.62 -6.79 5.93
CA GLY A 199 -1.35 -7.62 7.11
C GLY A 199 -1.78 -9.06 6.86
N SER A 200 -1.11 -10.00 7.52
CA SER A 200 -1.47 -11.41 7.47
C SER A 200 -1.42 -11.97 8.91
N GLY A 201 -2.45 -12.71 9.30
CA GLY A 201 -2.53 -13.30 10.63
C GLY A 201 -3.93 -13.75 11.02
N ALA A 202 -4.04 -14.58 12.04
CA ALA A 202 -5.31 -15.00 12.60
C ALA A 202 -5.87 -13.91 13.54
N GLY A 203 -7.18 -13.63 13.46
CA GLY A 203 -7.86 -12.75 14.40
C GLY A 203 -7.82 -11.26 14.07
N GLY A 204 -7.58 -10.88 12.81
CA GLY A 204 -7.65 -9.46 12.40
C GLY A 204 -6.45 -8.61 12.84
N SER A 205 -5.38 -9.24 13.30
CA SER A 205 -4.12 -8.58 13.59
C SER A 205 -3.47 -8.08 12.30
N ILE A 206 -3.00 -6.85 12.30
CA ILE A 206 -2.15 -6.31 11.23
C ILE A 206 -0.74 -6.93 11.22
N TYR A 207 -0.45 -7.77 12.20
CA TYR A 207 0.83 -8.47 12.33
C TYR A 207 0.73 -9.87 11.75
N PRO A 208 1.53 -10.22 10.75
CA PRO A 208 1.51 -11.55 10.17
C PRO A 208 2.07 -12.58 11.17
N SER A 209 1.27 -13.61 11.46
CA SER A 209 1.80 -14.79 12.15
C SER A 209 2.55 -15.71 11.18
N THR A 210 2.12 -15.74 9.95
CA THR A 210 2.77 -16.42 8.82
C THR A 210 2.39 -15.72 7.51
N GLY A 211 3.31 -15.63 6.58
CA GLY A 211 3.08 -15.00 5.27
C GLY A 211 3.57 -13.56 5.18
N ALA A 212 3.45 -12.95 4.02
CA ALA A 212 3.86 -11.59 3.74
C ALA A 212 2.68 -10.60 3.82
N GLY A 213 2.86 -9.48 4.51
CA GLY A 213 1.90 -8.37 4.52
C GLY A 213 1.81 -7.66 3.17
N VAL A 214 2.97 -7.38 2.58
CA VAL A 214 3.12 -6.83 1.24
C VAL A 214 4.23 -7.59 0.54
N ALA A 215 3.98 -8.10 -0.65
CA ALA A 215 4.97 -8.75 -1.49
C ALA A 215 4.95 -8.13 -2.89
N GLY A 216 6.13 -7.90 -3.46
CA GLY A 216 6.28 -7.37 -4.81
C GLY A 216 7.30 -8.16 -5.60
N SER A 217 7.05 -8.34 -6.89
CA SER A 217 7.94 -9.00 -7.83
C SER A 217 7.89 -8.28 -9.17
N GLY A 218 9.04 -8.08 -9.79
CA GLY A 218 9.14 -7.41 -11.08
C GLY A 218 10.50 -7.65 -11.73
N PRO A 219 10.64 -7.43 -13.05
CA PRO A 219 11.89 -7.68 -13.77
C PRO A 219 13.03 -6.73 -13.35
N TYR A 220 12.71 -5.55 -12.80
CA TYR A 220 13.69 -4.54 -12.37
C TYR A 220 13.57 -4.20 -10.89
N VAL A 221 12.34 -3.94 -10.41
CA VAL A 221 12.05 -3.57 -9.02
C VAL A 221 10.79 -4.29 -8.55
N GLY A 222 10.87 -5.03 -7.45
CA GLY A 222 9.71 -5.71 -6.84
C GLY A 222 8.86 -4.75 -6.01
N VAL A 223 9.49 -3.91 -5.17
CA VAL A 223 8.85 -2.87 -4.37
C VAL A 223 9.66 -1.58 -4.54
N TYR A 224 9.01 -0.50 -4.95
CA TYR A 224 9.62 0.82 -5.13
C TYR A 224 8.96 1.83 -4.22
N GLY A 225 9.74 2.39 -3.31
CA GLY A 225 9.29 3.45 -2.40
C GLY A 225 10.03 4.74 -2.66
N THR A 226 9.31 5.85 -2.74
CA THR A 226 9.88 7.20 -2.82
C THR A 226 9.27 8.09 -1.75
N ASN A 227 10.07 9.01 -1.24
CA ASN A 227 9.59 10.11 -0.43
C ASN A 227 9.84 11.42 -1.18
N GLY A 228 8.76 12.15 -1.48
CA GLY A 228 8.87 13.50 -2.05
C GLY A 228 9.48 14.46 -1.04
N TYR A 229 10.57 15.12 -1.39
CA TYR A 229 11.16 16.18 -0.58
C TYR A 229 10.23 17.40 -0.62
N GLY A 230 9.30 17.44 0.33
CA GLY A 230 8.34 18.54 0.47
C GLY A 230 8.80 19.54 1.53
N SER A 231 8.85 20.78 1.15
CA SER A 231 8.96 22.03 1.92
C SER A 231 9.90 22.06 3.13
N PRO A 232 10.86 22.97 3.17
CA PRO A 232 11.81 23.14 4.27
C PRO A 232 11.20 23.69 5.58
N SER A 233 9.89 23.89 5.66
CA SER A 233 9.23 24.49 6.83
C SER A 233 8.79 23.50 7.90
N ASN A 234 8.97 22.20 7.68
CA ASN A 234 8.62 21.22 8.71
C ASN A 234 9.75 21.06 9.72
N THR A 235 9.65 21.78 10.85
CA THR A 235 10.58 21.73 11.97
C THR A 235 10.41 20.50 12.87
N SER A 236 9.51 19.60 12.54
CA SER A 236 9.35 18.33 13.26
C SER A 236 10.41 17.31 12.80
N HIS A 237 10.99 16.61 13.75
CA HIS A 237 12.07 15.62 13.57
C HIS A 237 11.62 14.34 12.85
N TYR A 238 10.87 14.44 11.76
CA TYR A 238 10.48 13.28 10.98
C TYR A 238 11.64 12.90 10.07
N SER A 239 12.13 11.69 10.25
CA SER A 239 13.07 11.10 9.31
C SER A 239 12.38 10.83 8.00
N ASN A 240 12.85 11.48 6.94
CA ASN A 240 12.37 11.24 5.60
C ASN A 240 13.17 10.08 5.01
N SER A 241 12.50 8.98 4.67
CA SER A 241 13.13 7.84 4.00
C SER A 241 12.24 7.30 2.88
N GLY A 242 12.87 6.78 1.83
CA GLY A 242 12.17 6.13 0.74
C GLY A 242 11.55 4.78 1.14
N GLY A 243 12.12 4.11 2.15
CA GLY A 243 11.61 2.88 2.73
C GLY A 243 12.01 2.73 4.19
N GLY A 244 11.20 2.04 4.97
CA GLY A 244 11.48 1.74 6.36
C GLY A 244 10.97 0.36 6.77
N PHE A 245 11.72 -0.31 7.64
CA PHE A 245 11.40 -1.63 8.18
C PHE A 245 11.64 -1.60 9.68
N SER A 246 10.73 -2.16 10.48
CA SER A 246 10.90 -2.24 11.93
C SER A 246 10.42 -3.57 12.47
N LEU A 247 11.00 -3.98 13.60
CA LEU A 247 10.59 -5.14 14.38
C LEU A 247 10.10 -4.67 15.74
N ASP A 248 8.84 -4.96 16.03
CA ASP A 248 8.27 -4.88 17.36
C ASP A 248 8.37 -6.25 18.01
N SER A 249 9.27 -6.39 19.01
CA SER A 249 9.59 -7.69 19.60
C SER A 249 8.70 -8.07 20.77
N ASP A 250 7.97 -7.12 21.37
CA ASP A 250 7.11 -7.39 22.52
C ASP A 250 5.65 -7.63 22.14
N ASN A 251 5.31 -7.44 20.88
CA ASN A 251 3.94 -7.58 20.34
C ASN A 251 2.91 -6.77 21.12
N ASN A 252 3.33 -5.71 21.78
CA ASN A 252 2.46 -4.82 22.54
C ASN A 252 2.06 -3.61 21.68
N THR A 253 0.91 -3.67 21.05
CA THR A 253 0.38 -2.60 20.19
C THR A 253 0.19 -1.25 20.89
N ALA A 254 0.28 -1.18 22.21
CA ALA A 254 0.18 0.06 22.99
C ALA A 254 1.52 0.80 23.09
N THR A 255 2.64 0.09 22.95
CA THR A 255 4.00 0.65 22.98
C THR A 255 4.79 0.04 21.84
N LEU A 256 5.04 0.80 20.79
CA LEU A 256 5.95 0.40 19.72
C LEU A 256 7.39 0.47 20.25
N ASN A 257 7.82 -0.59 20.92
CA ASN A 257 9.23 -0.76 21.30
C ASN A 257 9.96 -1.42 20.15
N ASN A 258 10.41 -0.62 19.19
CA ASN A 258 11.15 -1.12 18.05
C ASN A 258 12.51 -1.65 18.49
N SER A 259 12.62 -2.96 18.59
CA SER A 259 13.87 -3.63 18.95
C SER A 259 14.92 -3.57 17.85
N ALA A 260 14.49 -3.43 16.60
CA ALA A 260 15.35 -3.18 15.45
C ALA A 260 14.60 -2.43 14.36
N PHE A 261 15.30 -1.54 13.65
CA PHE A 261 14.75 -0.89 12.47
C PHE A 261 15.79 -0.53 11.42
N ALA A 262 15.35 -0.43 10.17
CA ALA A 262 16.17 0.01 9.06
C ALA A 262 15.44 1.08 8.24
N LYS A 263 16.19 2.04 7.70
CA LYS A 263 15.72 3.07 6.78
C LYS A 263 16.59 3.07 5.54
N ILE A 264 15.98 3.21 4.38
CA ILE A 264 16.69 3.22 3.10
C ILE A 264 16.43 4.56 2.41
N ALA A 265 17.46 5.17 1.84
CA ALA A 265 17.42 6.46 1.17
C ALA A 265 16.80 7.56 2.04
N GLY A 266 17.45 7.90 3.14
CA GLY A 266 16.94 8.84 4.13
C GLY A 266 17.74 10.15 4.23
N ILE A 267 17.12 11.13 4.91
CA ILE A 267 17.73 12.39 5.33
C ILE A 267 17.31 12.71 6.75
N ASP A 268 18.27 12.85 7.65
CA ASP A 268 18.01 13.14 9.06
C ASP A 268 18.99 14.14 9.64
N ASN A 269 18.58 14.81 10.72
CA ASN A 269 19.48 15.59 11.55
C ASN A 269 20.11 14.66 12.60
N ILE A 270 21.34 14.30 12.38
CA ILE A 270 22.08 13.33 13.18
C ILE A 270 23.29 13.96 13.88
N SER A 271 23.25 15.27 14.06
CA SER A 271 24.32 15.99 14.77
C SER A 271 24.23 15.82 16.29
N PRO A 272 25.35 15.57 16.98
CA PRO A 272 25.38 15.43 18.44
C PRO A 272 24.91 16.66 19.22
N ASP A 273 25.04 17.85 18.65
CA ASP A 273 24.69 19.11 19.33
C ASP A 273 23.22 19.53 19.19
N GLY A 274 22.41 18.75 18.45
CA GLY A 274 20.97 18.97 18.35
C GLY A 274 20.54 20.22 17.59
N SER A 275 21.45 20.97 16.94
CA SER A 275 21.11 22.16 16.17
C SER A 275 20.33 21.79 14.90
N LEU A 276 19.12 22.32 14.77
CA LEU A 276 18.03 21.75 13.98
C LEU A 276 18.08 22.02 12.47
N ALA A 277 18.64 23.12 12.02
CA ALA A 277 18.32 23.57 10.68
C ALA A 277 19.39 23.30 9.61
N SER A 278 20.66 23.20 9.99
CA SER A 278 21.77 23.21 9.02
C SER A 278 22.49 21.88 8.82
N ARG A 279 22.08 20.81 9.49
CA ARG A 279 22.86 19.57 9.60
C ARG A 279 22.12 18.32 9.19
N ARG A 280 21.30 18.41 8.17
CA ARG A 280 20.69 17.22 7.59
C ARG A 280 21.71 16.47 6.74
N SER A 281 21.92 15.22 7.04
CA SER A 281 22.77 14.32 6.27
C SER A 281 21.95 13.34 5.47
N LEU A 282 22.30 13.19 4.19
CA LEU A 282 21.77 12.15 3.32
C LEU A 282 22.52 10.86 3.57
N TYR A 283 21.77 9.74 3.60
CA TYR A 283 22.35 8.39 3.73
C TYR A 283 21.63 7.40 2.82
N GLY A 284 22.36 6.40 2.31
CA GLY A 284 21.81 5.31 1.53
C GLY A 284 21.06 4.29 2.38
N GLY A 285 21.58 3.97 3.57
CA GLY A 285 20.93 3.09 4.53
C GLY A 285 21.26 3.44 5.97
N TYR A 286 20.33 3.15 6.88
CA TYR A 286 20.51 3.17 8.32
C TYR A 286 19.96 1.89 8.92
N PHE A 287 20.75 1.23 9.77
CA PHE A 287 20.39 -0.03 10.43
C PHE A 287 20.60 0.12 11.92
N ASN A 288 19.64 -0.33 12.70
CA ASN A 288 19.67 -0.25 14.16
C ASN A 288 19.22 -1.58 14.77
N ALA A 289 19.88 -2.00 15.82
CA ALA A 289 19.47 -3.12 16.66
C ALA A 289 19.59 -2.72 18.12
N GLY A 290 18.52 -2.92 18.90
CA GLY A 290 18.41 -2.52 20.30
C GLY A 290 17.81 -1.12 20.49
N VAL A 291 17.61 -0.74 21.76
CA VAL A 291 17.01 0.52 22.18
C VAL A 291 17.87 1.18 23.27
N GLY A 292 17.86 2.51 23.31
CA GLY A 292 18.56 3.28 24.33
C GLY A 292 20.08 3.22 24.22
N ALA A 293 20.77 3.28 25.33
CA ALA A 293 22.24 3.38 25.39
C ALA A 293 22.99 2.12 24.90
N GLY A 294 22.31 0.98 24.83
CA GLY A 294 22.89 -0.29 24.37
C GLY A 294 22.63 -0.61 22.89
N GLN A 295 22.04 0.32 22.12
CA GLN A 295 21.75 0.07 20.72
C GLN A 295 23.03 0.02 19.87
N ALA A 296 23.07 -0.94 18.94
CA ALA A 296 24.05 -0.95 17.85
C ALA A 296 23.41 -0.31 16.60
N TYR A 297 24.13 0.59 15.95
CA TYR A 297 23.62 1.23 14.72
C TYR A 297 24.75 1.48 13.72
N ALA A 298 24.38 1.53 12.45
CA ALA A 298 25.26 1.91 11.36
C ALA A 298 24.52 2.71 10.29
N TYR A 299 25.18 3.75 9.78
CA TYR A 299 24.86 4.42 8.53
C TYR A 299 25.72 3.82 7.41
N VAL A 300 25.12 3.61 6.26
CA VAL A 300 25.76 3.09 5.06
C VAL A 300 25.61 4.09 3.93
N GLY A 301 26.73 4.47 3.30
CA GLY A 301 26.73 5.46 2.21
C GLY A 301 26.25 6.84 2.67
N ILE A 302 27.00 7.49 3.56
CA ILE A 302 26.68 8.79 4.15
C ILE A 302 27.78 9.80 3.90
N LYS A 303 27.41 11.05 3.64
CA LYS A 303 28.31 12.20 3.78
C LYS A 303 28.00 12.95 5.07
N TYR A 304 28.95 13.02 6.00
CA TYR A 304 28.77 13.62 7.31
C TYR A 304 29.83 14.68 7.60
N ASN A 305 29.39 15.83 8.08
CA ASN A 305 30.27 16.92 8.52
C ASN A 305 30.23 17.04 10.04
N ALA A 306 31.33 16.69 10.68
CA ALA A 306 31.48 16.78 12.14
C ALA A 306 31.56 18.23 12.65
N ASN A 307 32.00 19.16 11.80
CA ASN A 307 32.34 20.55 12.20
C ASN A 307 31.23 21.56 11.89
N ALA A 308 30.10 21.15 11.37
CA ALA A 308 28.85 21.91 11.35
C ALA A 308 28.71 23.13 10.45
N ALA A 309 29.70 23.72 9.93
CA ALA A 309 29.60 24.98 9.19
C ALA A 309 29.73 24.74 7.67
N GLY A 310 28.64 24.36 7.04
CA GLY A 310 28.44 24.47 5.59
C GLY A 310 29.46 23.82 4.64
N GLY A 311 29.03 22.90 3.82
CA GLY A 311 29.68 22.55 2.55
C GLY A 311 30.76 21.49 2.55
N GLY A 312 31.44 21.21 3.65
CA GLY A 312 32.46 20.15 3.76
C GLY A 312 31.87 18.82 4.24
N GLY A 313 32.75 17.92 4.62
CA GLY A 313 32.40 16.64 5.26
C GLY A 313 33.06 15.46 4.60
N THR A 314 33.04 14.36 5.34
CA THR A 314 33.67 13.11 4.97
C THR A 314 32.65 12.13 4.42
N ASN A 315 32.99 11.47 3.32
CA ASN A 315 32.22 10.37 2.76
C ASN A 315 32.56 9.08 3.50
N TYR A 316 31.59 8.52 4.19
CA TYR A 316 31.74 7.23 4.89
C TYR A 316 30.99 6.12 4.13
N LYS A 317 31.67 4.99 3.94
CA LYS A 317 31.01 3.76 3.47
C LYS A 317 30.09 3.22 4.54
N ILE A 318 30.60 3.12 5.77
CA ILE A 318 29.90 2.69 6.98
C ILE A 318 30.43 3.54 8.15
N ILE A 319 29.53 4.06 8.97
CA ILE A 319 29.84 4.72 10.23
C ILE A 319 28.73 4.44 11.25
N GLY A 320 29.11 4.14 12.48
CA GLY A 320 28.16 3.85 13.56
C GLY A 320 28.89 3.51 14.85
N ASN A 321 28.20 2.81 15.73
CA ASN A 321 28.80 2.25 16.93
C ASN A 321 28.95 0.72 16.84
N GLY A 322 29.83 0.15 17.62
CA GLY A 322 30.15 -1.26 17.59
C GLY A 322 31.46 -1.55 16.84
N THR A 323 31.87 -2.79 16.77
CA THR A 323 33.14 -3.23 16.19
C THR A 323 32.97 -3.70 14.74
N ASN A 324 33.88 -3.33 13.86
CA ASN A 324 34.03 -3.94 12.55
C ASN A 324 34.73 -5.30 12.69
N SER A 325 34.13 -6.34 12.13
CA SER A 325 34.63 -7.69 12.28
C SER A 325 34.30 -8.55 11.06
N THR A 326 35.10 -9.63 10.92
CA THR A 326 34.82 -10.68 9.94
C THR A 326 34.85 -12.04 10.65
N MET A 327 34.37 -13.07 10.00
CA MET A 327 34.38 -14.42 10.52
C MET A 327 35.31 -15.32 9.69
N ILE A 328 36.04 -16.17 10.39
CA ILE A 328 36.77 -17.30 9.80
C ILE A 328 36.21 -18.60 10.37
N ILE A 329 36.43 -19.68 9.67
CA ILE A 329 36.05 -21.03 10.14
C ILE A 329 37.29 -21.69 10.76
N ASP A 330 37.14 -22.20 11.99
CA ASP A 330 38.19 -22.94 12.68
C ASP A 330 38.26 -24.43 12.24
N GLU A 331 39.17 -25.17 12.81
CA GLU A 331 39.44 -26.60 12.50
C GLU A 331 38.22 -27.49 12.81
N ASP A 332 37.35 -27.07 13.72
CA ASP A 332 36.10 -27.77 14.10
C ASP A 332 34.88 -27.36 13.25
N ASN A 333 35.05 -26.60 12.16
CA ASN A 333 34.02 -25.99 11.36
C ASN A 333 33.12 -24.99 12.14
N LYS A 334 33.67 -24.34 13.17
CA LYS A 334 32.98 -23.31 13.95
C LYS A 334 33.40 -21.90 13.52
N PRO A 335 32.49 -20.92 13.45
CA PRO A 335 32.85 -19.54 13.15
C PRO A 335 33.59 -18.88 14.33
N ARG A 336 34.70 -18.19 14.01
CA ARG A 336 35.47 -17.35 14.93
C ARG A 336 35.49 -15.93 14.42
N VAL A 337 35.41 -14.96 15.34
CA VAL A 337 35.40 -13.54 15.00
C VAL A 337 36.80 -12.97 15.00
N LEU A 338 37.16 -12.28 13.93
CA LEU A 338 38.33 -11.41 13.84
C LEU A 338 37.88 -9.96 13.84
N PHE A 339 38.54 -9.14 14.64
CA PHE A 339 38.25 -7.71 14.77
C PHE A 339 39.18 -6.89 13.88
N SER A 340 38.64 -5.88 13.19
CA SER A 340 39.44 -4.91 12.45
C SER A 340 40.04 -3.88 13.42
N PRO A 341 41.29 -3.47 13.24
CA PRO A 341 41.84 -2.36 14.00
C PRO A 341 41.17 -1.04 13.58
N GLU A 342 40.96 -0.16 14.55
CA GLU A 342 40.40 1.17 14.33
C GLU A 342 41.43 2.23 14.71
N ALA A 343 41.68 3.15 13.79
CA ALA A 343 42.65 4.22 13.97
C ALA A 343 41.93 5.54 14.37
N PRO A 344 42.58 6.42 15.17
CA PRO A 344 42.01 7.73 15.52
C PRO A 344 42.00 8.73 14.37
N GLU A 345 42.67 8.43 13.28
CA GLU A 345 42.77 9.23 12.05
C GLU A 345 42.47 8.37 10.84
N ILE A 346 42.15 8.99 9.70
CA ILE A 346 41.93 8.27 8.46
C ILE A 346 43.28 8.00 7.80
N LEU A 347 43.75 6.75 7.90
CA LEU A 347 45.09 6.32 7.49
C LEU A 347 45.00 5.29 6.37
N PHE A 348 46.07 5.29 5.53
CA PHE A 348 46.39 4.20 4.62
C PHE A 348 47.74 3.57 5.02
N GLU A 349 47.87 2.29 4.73
CA GLU A 349 49.05 1.48 5.05
C GLU A 349 49.54 0.75 3.81
N ASP A 350 50.86 0.51 3.76
CA ASP A 350 51.47 -0.35 2.76
C ASP A 350 52.67 -1.12 3.37
N TYR A 351 52.98 -2.23 2.76
CA TYR A 351 53.98 -3.17 3.26
C TYR A 351 54.85 -3.64 2.11
N GLY A 352 56.08 -3.87 2.37
CA GLY A 352 57.00 -4.41 1.38
C GLY A 352 58.33 -4.87 1.94
N THR A 353 59.18 -5.30 1.04
CA THR A 353 60.57 -5.69 1.36
C THR A 353 61.52 -4.88 0.50
N SER A 354 62.72 -4.65 1.02
CA SER A 354 63.81 -3.99 0.29
C SER A 354 65.13 -4.49 0.80
N GLN A 355 66.22 -4.00 0.22
CA GLN A 355 67.57 -4.36 0.59
C GLN A 355 68.47 -3.13 0.54
N LEU A 356 69.27 -2.94 1.56
CA LEU A 356 70.36 -1.94 1.55
C LEU A 356 71.36 -2.27 0.44
N VAL A 357 71.89 -1.26 -0.17
CA VAL A 357 73.04 -1.35 -1.10
C VAL A 357 74.11 -0.41 -0.60
N ASN A 358 75.21 -0.96 -0.14
CA ASN A 358 76.27 -0.20 0.50
C ASN A 358 75.76 0.72 1.66
N GLY A 359 74.85 0.18 2.48
CA GLY A 359 74.31 0.84 3.66
C GLY A 359 73.17 1.80 3.44
N GLU A 360 72.66 1.97 2.23
CA GLU A 360 71.50 2.83 1.99
C GLU A 360 70.64 2.35 0.86
N VAL A 361 69.32 2.74 0.87
CA VAL A 361 68.38 2.52 -0.22
C VAL A 361 67.26 3.55 -0.16
N TYR A 362 66.76 3.95 -1.30
CA TYR A 362 65.49 4.70 -1.42
C TYR A 362 64.35 3.77 -1.81
N VAL A 363 63.32 3.71 -0.99
CA VAL A 363 62.12 2.91 -1.26
C VAL A 363 61.06 3.84 -1.83
N THR A 364 60.63 3.56 -3.06
CA THR A 364 59.60 4.33 -3.75
C THR A 364 58.24 3.76 -3.40
N ILE A 365 57.28 4.64 -3.06
CA ILE A 365 55.86 4.28 -2.84
C ILE A 365 55.15 4.08 -4.20
N ASP A 366 54.25 3.11 -4.25
CA ASP A 366 53.44 2.84 -5.45
C ASP A 366 52.78 4.13 -6.00
N PRO A 367 52.89 4.40 -7.30
CA PRO A 367 52.33 5.63 -7.90
C PRO A 367 50.81 5.79 -7.76
N VAL A 368 50.05 4.70 -7.59
CA VAL A 368 48.62 4.73 -7.35
C VAL A 368 48.34 5.14 -5.91
N LEU A 369 49.02 4.47 -4.97
CA LEU A 369 48.87 4.77 -3.53
C LEU A 369 49.33 6.19 -3.21
N LYS A 370 50.47 6.65 -3.78
CA LYS A 370 51.00 8.02 -3.64
C LYS A 370 49.93 9.11 -3.82
N LYS A 371 49.01 8.97 -4.78
CA LYS A 371 47.91 9.93 -5.04
C LYS A 371 46.90 9.99 -3.92
N ALA A 372 46.79 8.95 -3.12
CA ALA A 372 45.84 8.83 -2.03
C ALA A 372 46.45 9.22 -0.67
N LEU A 373 47.76 9.50 -0.62
CA LEU A 373 48.47 9.85 0.63
C LEU A 373 48.62 11.35 0.77
N TYR A 374 48.63 11.80 2.03
CA TYR A 374 48.99 13.18 2.42
C TYR A 374 50.11 13.11 3.44
N VAL A 375 51.20 13.86 3.16
CA VAL A 375 52.38 13.92 4.04
C VAL A 375 52.84 15.39 4.11
N ASP A 376 52.95 15.91 5.32
CA ASP A 376 53.55 17.20 5.65
C ASP A 376 54.21 17.12 7.03
N GLU A 377 54.68 18.25 7.58
CA GLU A 377 55.32 18.28 8.90
C GLU A 377 54.39 17.88 10.04
N LYS A 378 53.08 18.15 9.93
CA LYS A 378 52.09 17.78 10.95
C LYS A 378 51.60 16.36 10.79
N HIS A 379 51.62 15.85 9.57
CA HIS A 379 51.16 14.49 9.21
C HIS A 379 52.32 13.73 8.52
N PRO A 380 53.40 13.39 9.26
CA PRO A 380 54.56 12.78 8.66
C PRO A 380 54.28 11.32 8.26
N LEU A 381 54.94 10.88 7.19
CA LEU A 381 54.99 9.47 6.84
C LEU A 381 55.63 8.71 8.02
N LYS A 382 54.96 7.72 8.58
CA LYS A 382 55.44 6.82 9.61
C LYS A 382 56.01 5.59 8.91
N VAL A 383 57.23 5.24 9.20
CA VAL A 383 57.96 4.10 8.59
C VAL A 383 58.50 3.21 9.66
N PHE A 384 58.18 1.94 9.57
CA PHE A 384 58.66 0.89 10.49
C PHE A 384 59.51 -0.06 9.67
N ILE A 385 60.72 -0.35 10.17
CA ILE A 385 61.70 -1.23 9.51
C ILE A 385 61.96 -2.44 10.39
N GLN A 386 61.86 -3.62 9.80
CA GLN A 386 62.29 -4.86 10.40
C GLN A 386 63.49 -5.42 9.61
N LEU A 387 64.65 -5.43 10.21
CA LEU A 387 65.86 -6.00 9.60
C LEU A 387 65.78 -7.52 9.54
N GLU A 388 66.28 -8.09 8.43
CA GLU A 388 66.28 -9.54 8.18
C GLU A 388 67.71 -10.10 8.14
N GLY A 389 68.68 -9.39 8.75
CA GLY A 389 70.07 -9.80 8.88
C GLY A 389 70.83 -8.85 9.77
N ASP A 390 72.10 -9.13 9.94
CA ASP A 390 73.03 -8.42 10.86
C ASP A 390 73.52 -7.10 10.17
N CYS A 391 73.37 -6.00 10.91
CA CYS A 391 73.93 -4.71 10.56
C CYS A 391 73.99 -3.80 11.79
N ALA A 392 74.56 -2.59 11.65
CA ALA A 392 74.70 -1.64 12.75
C ALA A 392 73.35 -0.97 13.18
N GLY A 393 72.21 -1.38 12.59
CA GLY A 393 70.95 -0.77 12.74
C GLY A 393 70.71 0.30 11.66
N VAL A 394 69.44 0.77 11.51
CA VAL A 394 69.07 1.74 10.45
C VAL A 394 68.28 2.91 11.01
N PHE A 395 68.28 4.02 10.28
CA PHE A 395 67.34 5.15 10.45
C PHE A 395 66.73 5.55 9.11
N VAL A 396 65.56 6.21 9.19
CA VAL A 396 64.80 6.64 8.00
C VAL A 396 64.89 8.14 7.86
N THR A 397 65.12 8.58 6.62
CA THR A 397 65.20 9.98 6.24
C THR A 397 64.43 10.22 4.91
N ASP A 398 64.39 11.48 4.44
CA ASP A 398 63.76 11.86 3.15
C ASP A 398 62.37 11.31 2.96
N LYS A 399 61.54 11.38 4.01
CA LYS A 399 60.17 10.88 4.02
C LYS A 399 59.23 11.83 3.30
N SER A 400 58.54 11.35 2.27
CA SER A 400 57.58 12.09 1.49
C SER A 400 56.50 11.15 0.91
N VAL A 401 55.56 11.67 0.15
CA VAL A 401 54.59 10.85 -0.61
C VAL A 401 55.26 10.03 -1.71
N ASP A 402 56.45 10.40 -2.15
CA ASP A 402 57.21 9.71 -3.19
C ASP A 402 57.94 8.48 -2.65
N GLY A 403 58.27 8.48 -1.34
CA GLY A 403 59.04 7.39 -0.74
C GLY A 403 59.80 7.82 0.51
N PHE A 404 60.76 7.01 0.88
CA PHE A 404 61.61 7.24 2.03
C PHE A 404 62.99 6.61 1.83
N LYS A 405 63.98 7.14 2.49
CA LYS A 405 65.36 6.65 2.45
C LYS A 405 65.68 5.93 3.73
N VAL A 406 66.26 4.74 3.63
CA VAL A 406 66.81 3.96 4.75
C VAL A 406 68.31 4.00 4.70
N LYS A 407 68.92 4.33 5.82
CA LYS A 407 70.40 4.43 5.97
C LYS A 407 70.86 3.62 7.17
N GLU A 408 71.97 2.91 7.00
CA GLU A 408 72.62 2.23 8.09
C GLU A 408 73.33 3.22 9.03
N LEU A 409 73.26 2.92 10.30
CA LEU A 409 73.98 3.70 11.34
C LEU A 409 75.51 3.52 11.23
N ALA A 410 76.23 4.46 11.84
CA ALA A 410 77.69 4.44 11.90
C ALA A 410 78.39 4.37 10.53
N ARG A 411 77.76 4.84 9.46
CA ARG A 411 78.18 4.77 8.05
C ARG A 411 78.48 3.31 7.61
N GLY A 412 77.66 2.38 8.11
CA GLY A 412 77.70 1.01 7.66
C GLY A 412 77.52 0.85 6.18
N THR A 413 77.97 -0.25 5.62
CA THR A 413 78.01 -0.56 4.18
C THR A 413 77.31 -1.91 3.90
N SER A 414 76.47 -2.37 4.79
CA SER A 414 75.81 -3.68 4.65
C SER A 414 74.82 -3.71 3.47
N ASN A 415 74.50 -4.91 3.04
CA ASN A 415 73.51 -5.21 2.04
C ASN A 415 72.37 -6.02 2.66
N VAL A 416 71.99 -5.69 3.89
CA VAL A 416 70.96 -6.45 4.60
C VAL A 416 69.59 -6.22 3.99
N LYS A 417 68.80 -7.27 3.95
CA LYS A 417 67.37 -7.20 3.60
C LYS A 417 66.56 -6.72 4.78
N PHE A 418 65.43 -6.09 4.49
CA PHE A 418 64.50 -5.66 5.49
C PHE A 418 63.06 -5.65 4.94
N SER A 419 62.13 -5.91 5.83
CA SER A 419 60.72 -5.63 5.62
C SER A 419 60.40 -4.23 6.13
N TRP A 420 59.45 -3.56 5.45
CA TRP A 420 58.98 -2.25 5.85
C TRP A 420 57.46 -2.19 5.90
N HIS A 421 56.93 -1.35 6.77
CA HIS A 421 55.56 -0.98 6.91
C HIS A 421 55.46 0.54 6.97
N ILE A 422 54.62 1.14 6.15
CA ILE A 422 54.34 2.58 6.15
C ILE A 422 52.93 2.87 6.55
N VAL A 423 52.73 4.00 7.25
CA VAL A 423 51.43 4.54 7.60
C VAL A 423 51.40 6.04 7.27
N ALA A 424 50.42 6.49 6.52
CA ALA A 424 50.25 7.90 6.18
C ALA A 424 48.78 8.31 6.22
N ASN A 425 48.53 9.61 6.40
CA ASN A 425 47.18 10.15 6.33
C ASN A 425 46.61 10.03 4.91
N ARG A 426 45.36 9.68 4.82
CA ARG A 426 44.63 9.72 3.55
C ARG A 426 44.50 11.16 3.08
N ALA A 427 44.78 11.42 1.80
CA ALA A 427 44.52 12.72 1.18
C ALA A 427 43.01 13.02 1.05
N ASP A 428 42.65 14.29 1.01
CA ASP A 428 41.29 14.70 0.69
C ASP A 428 40.92 14.29 -0.72
N ASP A 429 39.69 13.78 -0.91
CA ASP A 429 39.18 13.54 -2.24
C ASP A 429 38.80 14.87 -2.93
N LYS A 430 39.17 15.01 -4.21
CA LYS A 430 38.94 16.22 -5.00
C LYS A 430 38.24 15.90 -6.31
N ASP A 431 37.41 16.83 -6.77
CA ASP A 431 36.83 16.78 -8.12
C ASP A 431 37.86 17.18 -9.22
N SER A 432 37.46 17.14 -10.48
CA SER A 432 38.28 17.52 -11.61
C SER A 432 38.69 19.03 -11.63
N LEU A 433 38.04 19.86 -10.81
CA LEU A 433 38.32 21.26 -10.65
C LEU A 433 39.21 21.54 -9.45
N GLY A 434 39.57 20.53 -8.65
CA GLY A 434 40.38 20.62 -7.46
C GLY A 434 39.64 20.95 -6.16
N ASN A 435 38.30 21.02 -6.21
CA ASN A 435 37.49 21.25 -5.02
C ASN A 435 37.45 20.01 -4.15
N VAL A 436 37.54 20.16 -2.84
CA VAL A 436 37.46 19.03 -1.89
C VAL A 436 36.04 18.52 -1.87
N THR A 437 35.90 17.22 -2.20
CA THR A 437 34.61 16.51 -2.20
C THR A 437 34.44 15.59 -0.97
N SER A 438 35.55 15.21 -0.32
CA SER A 438 35.56 14.49 0.96
C SER A 438 36.79 14.87 1.77
N GLU A 439 36.61 15.33 2.99
CA GLU A 439 37.67 15.74 3.91
C GLU A 439 38.20 14.53 4.68
N HIS A 440 39.52 14.40 4.75
CA HIS A 440 40.19 13.32 5.48
C HIS A 440 41.35 13.82 6.33
N VAL A 441 42.11 14.79 5.81
CA VAL A 441 43.28 15.35 6.46
C VAL A 441 42.90 16.14 7.70
N GLY A 442 43.62 15.93 8.81
CA GLY A 442 43.42 16.64 10.06
C GLY A 442 42.20 16.18 10.89
N LEU A 443 41.47 15.20 10.45
CA LEU A 443 40.38 14.60 11.22
C LEU A 443 40.94 13.57 12.20
N ARG A 444 41.12 13.99 13.47
CA ARG A 444 41.52 13.12 14.57
C ARG A 444 40.40 13.07 15.61
N LEU A 445 39.78 11.90 15.81
CA LEU A 445 38.66 11.66 16.73
C LEU A 445 37.53 12.68 16.55
N PRO A 446 37.02 12.89 15.31
CA PRO A 446 35.94 13.84 15.07
C PRO A 446 34.63 13.34 15.74
N TYR A 447 33.70 14.26 16.00
CA TYR A 447 32.36 13.85 16.43
C TYR A 447 31.69 13.01 15.34
N GLY A 448 31.09 11.89 15.75
CA GLY A 448 30.31 11.02 14.87
C GLY A 448 28.82 11.36 14.86
N PRO A 449 28.06 10.83 13.90
CA PRO A 449 26.62 10.96 13.89
C PRO A 449 25.96 10.22 15.06
N ILE A 450 24.92 10.82 15.65
CA ILE A 450 24.11 10.13 16.65
C ILE A 450 23.11 9.18 15.98
N PRO A 451 22.59 8.17 16.72
CA PRO A 451 21.54 7.31 16.20
C PRO A 451 20.28 8.14 15.89
N ILE A 452 19.56 7.73 14.85
CA ILE A 452 18.24 8.31 14.52
C ILE A 452 17.31 8.02 15.70
N LYS A 453 16.72 9.08 16.25
CA LYS A 453 15.63 8.91 17.21
C LYS A 453 14.41 8.49 16.45
N GLU A 454 13.91 7.30 16.72
CA GLU A 454 12.63 6.89 16.20
C GLU A 454 11.55 7.79 16.77
N THR A 455 10.91 8.56 15.89
CA THR A 455 9.68 9.27 16.26
C THR A 455 8.59 8.22 16.21
N GLN A 456 8.04 7.86 17.35
CA GLN A 456 6.83 7.04 17.39
C GLN A 456 5.80 7.70 16.47
N MET A 457 5.34 6.96 15.45
CA MET A 457 4.17 7.38 14.71
C MET A 457 3.09 7.62 15.74
N SER A 458 2.61 8.86 15.84
CA SER A 458 1.60 9.22 16.85
C SER A 458 0.48 8.17 16.74
N ASN A 459 0.26 7.46 17.83
CA ASN A 459 -0.81 6.50 17.97
C ASN A 459 -2.16 7.19 17.75
N LYS A 460 -2.56 7.44 16.50
CA LYS A 460 -3.97 7.45 16.18
C LYS A 460 -4.38 5.99 16.40
N LYS A 461 -4.90 5.72 17.61
CA LYS A 461 -5.56 4.47 17.94
C LYS A 461 -6.46 4.11 16.77
N PHE A 462 -6.07 3.11 15.98
CA PHE A 462 -7.04 2.36 15.23
C PHE A 462 -7.93 1.76 16.32
N LYS A 463 -9.18 2.24 16.43
CA LYS A 463 -10.14 1.62 17.33
C LYS A 463 -10.25 0.18 16.87
N THR A 464 -9.65 -0.71 17.62
CA THR A 464 -9.92 -2.15 17.52
C THR A 464 -11.40 -2.32 17.78
N ASN A 465 -12.13 -2.84 16.79
CA ASN A 465 -13.53 -3.17 16.95
C ASN A 465 -13.66 -4.12 18.12
N GLU A 466 -14.38 -3.67 19.16
CA GLU A 466 -14.90 -4.57 20.17
C GLU A 466 -15.70 -5.66 19.45
N SER A 467 -15.42 -6.89 19.81
CA SER A 467 -16.10 -8.07 19.32
C SER A 467 -17.60 -7.91 19.42
N ILE A 468 -18.29 -7.77 18.31
CA ILE A 468 -19.73 -7.90 18.25
C ILE A 468 -20.03 -9.38 18.48
N SER A 469 -20.49 -9.74 19.68
CA SER A 469 -21.07 -11.05 19.95
C SER A 469 -22.29 -11.21 19.05
N MET A 470 -22.24 -12.21 18.17
CA MET A 470 -23.45 -12.63 17.44
C MET A 470 -24.39 -13.32 18.42
N ASN A 471 -25.52 -12.70 18.66
CA ASN A 471 -26.72 -13.36 19.11
C ASN A 471 -27.62 -13.64 17.91
#